data_7caf2755a083eb4ef615dc6504fce51e
#
_entry.id   7caf2755a083eb4ef615dc6504fce51e
#
_cell.length_a   1.000
_cell.length_b   1.000
_cell.length_c   1.000
_cell.angle_alpha   90.00
_cell.angle_beta   90.00
_cell.angle_gamma   90.00
#
_symmetry.space_group_name_H-M   'P 1'
#
loop_
_entity.id
_entity.type
_entity.pdbx_description
1 polymer ?
#
loop_
_entity_poly.entity_id
_entity_poly.type
_entity_poly.pdbx_seq_one_letter_code
_entity_poly.pdbx_strand_id
1 'polypeptide(L)'
;VSHPVDSKDLWPEQCLIWETAEPYLYIRTTRGNRIIVGGEDEKFSDPERRDALLRKKTLVLEKKFRRLFPSIPFKTEMAWCGTFSTTKDGLPFIGNCPDKDRMFFDLGYGGNGITFSMIGAQIICKKLQGIDDERGRIFGYERIEKYW
;
A
#
# COMPACT_ATOMS: atom_id res chain seq x y z
N VAL A 1 3.47 12.85 6.91
CA VAL A 1 4.94 13.00 7.09
C VAL A 1 5.21 14.19 7.97
N SER A 2 6.11 14.03 8.94
CA SER A 2 6.54 15.12 9.84
C SER A 2 7.52 16.09 9.16
N HIS A 3 7.68 17.27 9.76
CA HIS A 3 8.94 18.02 9.63
C HIS A 3 10.12 17.16 10.07
N PRO A 4 11.37 17.48 9.67
CA PRO A 4 12.55 16.79 10.17
C PRO A 4 12.62 16.83 11.69
N VAL A 5 13.01 15.72 12.30
CA VAL A 5 13.21 15.56 13.74
C VAL A 5 14.71 15.33 14.00
N ASP A 6 15.24 15.74 15.14
CA ASP A 6 16.62 15.45 15.49
C ASP A 6 16.78 13.92 15.56
N SER A 7 17.86 13.39 14.96
CA SER A 7 18.11 11.94 14.93
C SER A 7 18.21 11.30 16.30
N LYS A 8 18.68 12.04 17.32
CA LYS A 8 18.76 11.58 18.71
C LYS A 8 17.40 11.36 19.37
N ASP A 9 16.34 12.01 18.87
CA ASP A 9 14.98 11.88 19.39
C ASP A 9 14.21 10.73 18.76
N LEU A 10 14.75 10.12 17.68
CA LEU A 10 14.13 8.98 17.02
C LEU A 10 14.32 7.69 17.84
N TRP A 11 13.46 6.70 17.61
CA TRP A 11 13.57 5.40 18.26
C TRP A 11 14.82 4.64 17.79
N PRO A 12 15.35 3.75 18.63
CA PRO A 12 16.56 2.97 18.31
C PRO A 12 16.42 2.20 16.99
N GLU A 13 17.53 2.13 16.25
CA GLU A 13 17.65 1.43 14.97
C GLU A 13 16.72 1.95 13.88
N GLN A 14 15.83 2.89 14.18
CA GLN A 14 14.85 3.47 13.24
C GLN A 14 14.09 2.40 12.46
N CYS A 15 13.84 1.25 13.09
CA CYS A 15 13.16 0.13 12.48
C CYS A 15 11.75 0.51 12.02
N LEU A 16 11.22 -0.27 11.11
CA LEU A 16 9.84 -0.18 10.68
C LEU A 16 8.93 -0.70 11.79
N ILE A 17 7.92 0.07 12.16
CA ILE A 17 6.96 -0.29 13.20
C ILE A 17 5.61 -0.49 12.54
N TRP A 18 4.94 -1.58 12.88
CA TRP A 18 3.61 -1.90 12.40
C TRP A 18 2.80 -2.58 13.51
N GLU A 19 1.51 -2.25 13.64
CA GLU A 19 0.60 -2.88 14.58
C GLU A 19 -0.41 -3.79 13.88
N THR A 20 -0.87 -4.83 14.56
CA THR A 20 -1.85 -5.80 14.04
C THR A 20 -3.31 -5.38 14.30
N ALA A 21 -3.54 -4.18 14.87
CA ALA A 21 -4.87 -3.68 15.13
C ALA A 21 -5.64 -3.36 13.84
N GLU A 22 -6.97 -3.37 13.91
CA GLU A 22 -7.86 -2.92 12.84
C GLU A 22 -8.64 -1.68 13.32
N PRO A 23 -8.47 -0.52 12.70
CA PRO A 23 -7.52 -0.19 11.62
C PRO A 23 -6.06 -0.10 12.13
N TYR A 24 -5.15 -0.62 11.32
CA TYR A 24 -3.73 -0.68 11.66
C TYR A 24 -3.01 0.67 11.58
N LEU A 25 -1.81 0.70 12.17
CA LEU A 25 -0.88 1.81 12.09
C LEU A 25 0.48 1.28 11.62
N TYR A 26 1.16 2.01 10.76
CA TYR A 26 2.55 1.78 10.45
C TYR A 26 3.36 3.07 10.53
N ILE A 27 4.62 2.95 10.95
CA ILE A 27 5.51 4.06 11.18
C ILE A 27 6.89 3.71 10.63
N ARG A 28 7.52 4.66 9.97
CA ARG A 28 8.92 4.56 9.56
C ARG A 28 9.58 5.93 9.51
N THR A 29 10.91 5.92 9.52
CA THR A 29 11.71 7.12 9.26
C THR A 29 12.11 7.22 7.78
N THR A 30 12.62 8.36 7.40
CA THR A 30 13.27 8.62 6.11
C THR A 30 14.74 8.97 6.33
N ARG A 31 15.53 8.96 5.26
CA ARG A 31 16.95 9.41 5.32
C ARG A 31 17.11 10.86 5.80
N GLY A 32 16.09 11.70 5.65
CA GLY A 32 16.07 13.09 6.13
C GLY A 32 15.49 13.24 7.53
N ASN A 33 15.49 12.18 8.36
CA ASN A 33 14.96 12.18 9.72
C ASN A 33 13.51 12.66 9.83
N ARG A 34 12.71 12.42 8.81
CA ARG A 34 11.26 12.65 8.85
C ARG A 34 10.57 11.37 9.27
N ILE A 35 9.46 11.49 9.94
CA ILE A 35 8.63 10.37 10.36
C ILE A 35 7.45 10.27 9.42
N ILE A 36 7.24 9.10 8.84
CA ILE A 36 6.04 8.77 8.07
C ILE A 36 5.15 7.92 8.96
N VAL A 37 3.91 8.35 9.11
CA VAL A 37 2.86 7.61 9.83
C VAL A 37 1.73 7.36 8.86
N GLY A 38 1.28 6.13 8.75
CA GLY A 38 0.19 5.74 7.86
C GLY A 38 -0.72 4.68 8.47
N GLY A 39 -1.81 4.39 7.79
CA GLY A 39 -2.86 3.50 8.25
C GLY A 39 -4.21 4.18 8.32
N GLU A 40 -5.10 3.71 9.19
CA GLU A 40 -6.46 4.20 9.33
C GLU A 40 -7.28 4.06 8.04
N ASP A 41 -7.08 2.98 7.31
CA ASP A 41 -7.75 2.72 6.05
C ASP A 41 -9.26 2.66 6.22
N GLU A 42 -9.97 3.12 5.20
CA GLU A 42 -11.43 3.13 5.16
C GLU A 42 -11.94 2.68 3.79
N LYS A 43 -13.01 1.90 3.79
CA LYS A 43 -13.68 1.54 2.54
C LYS A 43 -14.42 2.75 1.99
N PHE A 44 -14.24 3.03 0.72
CA PHE A 44 -14.96 4.10 0.01
C PHE A 44 -15.17 3.72 -1.46
N SER A 45 -16.15 4.35 -2.09
CA SER A 45 -16.43 4.24 -3.53
C SER A 45 -16.28 5.58 -4.25
N ASP A 46 -16.32 6.67 -3.51
CA ASP A 46 -16.29 8.04 -4.03
C ASP A 46 -14.94 8.72 -3.69
N PRO A 47 -14.14 9.13 -4.69
CA PRO A 47 -12.87 9.83 -4.47
C PRO A 47 -12.99 11.14 -3.70
N GLU A 48 -14.08 11.91 -3.86
CA GLU A 48 -14.29 13.15 -3.13
C GLU A 48 -14.44 12.89 -1.62
N ARG A 49 -15.15 11.82 -1.26
CA ARG A 49 -15.26 11.38 0.13
C ARG A 49 -13.89 11.01 0.72
N ARG A 50 -13.04 10.35 -0.05
CA ARG A 50 -11.67 10.02 0.37
C ARG A 50 -10.90 11.30 0.72
N ASP A 51 -10.93 12.28 -0.18
CA ASP A 51 -10.14 13.51 -0.04
C ASP A 51 -10.66 14.38 1.12
N ALA A 52 -11.98 14.41 1.34
CA ALA A 52 -12.60 15.09 2.48
C ALA A 52 -12.17 14.52 3.84
N LEU A 53 -11.80 13.22 3.90
CA LEU A 53 -11.34 12.57 5.13
C LEU A 53 -9.87 12.89 5.48
N LEU A 54 -9.07 13.39 4.56
CA LEU A 54 -7.62 13.55 4.72
C LEU A 54 -7.26 14.32 6.00
N ARG A 55 -7.89 15.47 6.23
CA ARG A 55 -7.62 16.31 7.42
C ARG A 55 -7.95 15.55 8.71
N LYS A 56 -9.11 14.90 8.76
CA LYS A 56 -9.55 14.14 9.95
C LYS A 56 -8.59 12.98 10.24
N LYS A 57 -8.23 12.20 9.21
CA LYS A 57 -7.32 11.06 9.34
C LYS A 57 -5.91 11.50 9.74
N THR A 58 -5.42 12.62 9.23
CA THR A 58 -4.14 13.21 9.66
C THR A 58 -4.12 13.45 11.17
N LEU A 59 -5.15 14.07 11.73
CA LEU A 59 -5.24 14.33 13.17
C LEU A 59 -5.31 13.03 14.00
N VAL A 60 -6.01 12.01 13.49
CA VAL A 60 -6.07 10.70 14.16
C VAL A 60 -4.69 10.06 14.20
N LEU A 61 -3.98 10.04 13.07
CA LEU A 61 -2.62 9.48 12.97
C LEU A 61 -1.63 10.24 13.86
N GLU A 62 -1.68 11.57 13.89
CA GLU A 62 -0.87 12.36 14.82
C GLU A 62 -1.13 11.99 16.28
N LYS A 63 -2.41 11.87 16.66
CA LYS A 63 -2.79 11.50 18.03
C LYS A 63 -2.28 10.11 18.40
N LYS A 64 -2.42 9.13 17.50
CA LYS A 64 -1.89 7.77 17.68
C LYS A 64 -0.38 7.77 17.84
N PHE A 65 0.34 8.50 16.97
CA PHE A 65 1.79 8.62 17.05
C PHE A 65 2.24 9.22 18.40
N ARG A 66 1.66 10.34 18.80
CA ARG A 66 2.01 11.01 20.08
C ARG A 66 1.71 10.15 21.31
N ARG A 67 0.74 9.24 21.20
CA ARG A 67 0.45 8.29 22.29
C ARG A 67 1.55 7.22 22.42
N LEU A 68 2.11 6.78 21.30
CA LEU A 68 3.20 5.78 21.29
C LEU A 68 4.55 6.41 21.62
N PHE A 69 4.78 7.63 21.16
CA PHE A 69 6.04 8.34 21.29
C PHE A 69 5.84 9.74 21.86
N PRO A 70 5.47 9.87 23.14
CA PRO A 70 5.13 11.17 23.72
C PRO A 70 6.30 12.16 23.77
N SER A 71 7.53 11.67 23.79
CA SER A 71 8.76 12.48 23.83
C SER A 71 9.25 12.93 22.46
N ILE A 72 8.74 12.33 21.37
CA ILE A 72 9.18 12.67 20.01
C ILE A 72 8.31 13.83 19.48
N PRO A 73 8.90 14.97 19.11
CA PRO A 73 8.15 16.06 18.52
C PRO A 73 7.62 15.66 17.14
N PHE A 74 6.32 15.69 16.97
CA PHE A 74 5.66 15.40 15.69
C PHE A 74 4.79 16.56 15.26
N LYS A 75 5.13 17.17 14.14
CA LYS A 75 4.33 18.20 13.47
C LYS A 75 4.21 17.81 12.01
N THR A 76 2.99 17.62 11.52
CA THR A 76 2.73 17.28 10.11
C THR A 76 3.18 18.41 9.20
N GLU A 77 3.98 18.08 8.20
CA GLU A 77 4.37 18.95 7.10
C GLU A 77 3.60 18.60 5.82
N MET A 78 3.41 17.31 5.57
CA MET A 78 2.74 16.82 4.38
C MET A 78 1.81 15.66 4.72
N ALA A 79 0.63 15.64 4.10
CA ALA A 79 -0.30 14.54 4.17
C ALA A 79 -0.87 14.23 2.79
N TRP A 80 -1.13 12.96 2.52
CA TRP A 80 -1.81 12.48 1.32
C TRP A 80 -2.63 11.24 1.63
N CYS A 81 -3.50 10.89 0.72
CA CYS A 81 -4.22 9.63 0.74
C CYS A 81 -4.12 8.97 -0.64
N GLY A 82 -4.24 7.65 -0.66
CA GLY A 82 -4.24 6.84 -1.86
C GLY A 82 -5.43 5.89 -1.88
N THR A 83 -5.63 5.24 -3.01
CA THR A 83 -6.65 4.21 -3.18
C THR A 83 -5.97 2.89 -3.45
N PHE A 84 -6.34 1.86 -2.68
CA PHE A 84 -5.99 0.49 -2.98
C PHE A 84 -7.18 -0.20 -3.64
N SER A 85 -6.92 -0.93 -4.71
CA SER A 85 -7.88 -1.84 -5.32
C SER A 85 -7.59 -3.26 -4.86
N THR A 86 -8.60 -3.96 -4.37
CA THR A 86 -8.48 -5.35 -3.90
C THR A 86 -9.47 -6.24 -4.64
N THR A 87 -9.11 -7.50 -4.77
CA THR A 87 -9.97 -8.57 -5.30
C THR A 87 -10.68 -9.29 -4.15
N LYS A 88 -11.67 -10.13 -4.46
CA LYS A 88 -12.40 -10.90 -3.43
C LYS A 88 -11.53 -11.92 -2.70
N ASP A 89 -10.53 -12.49 -3.39
CA ASP A 89 -9.60 -13.48 -2.83
C ASP A 89 -8.28 -12.89 -2.33
N GLY A 90 -8.11 -11.57 -2.46
CA GLY A 90 -6.90 -10.86 -2.04
C GLY A 90 -5.69 -11.05 -2.95
N LEU A 91 -5.83 -11.78 -4.09
CA LEU A 91 -4.77 -11.99 -5.06
C LEU A 91 -4.93 -11.06 -6.27
N PRO A 92 -3.85 -10.48 -6.81
CA PRO A 92 -3.93 -9.63 -8.00
C PRO A 92 -4.35 -10.41 -9.24
N PHE A 93 -4.81 -9.70 -10.27
CA PHE A 93 -4.91 -10.21 -11.62
C PHE A 93 -3.66 -9.84 -12.40
N ILE A 94 -2.91 -10.83 -12.88
CA ILE A 94 -1.66 -10.64 -13.63
C ILE A 94 -1.73 -11.44 -14.93
N GLY A 95 -1.51 -10.79 -16.06
CA GLY A 95 -1.46 -11.43 -17.34
C GLY A 95 -2.13 -10.66 -18.48
N ASN A 96 -2.44 -11.36 -19.56
CA ASN A 96 -3.12 -10.80 -20.70
C ASN A 96 -4.54 -10.37 -20.37
N CYS A 97 -4.96 -9.23 -20.93
CA CYS A 97 -6.38 -8.92 -21.02
C CYS A 97 -7.09 -9.97 -21.88
N PRO A 98 -8.20 -10.57 -21.43
CA PRO A 98 -8.89 -11.63 -22.19
C PRO A 98 -9.23 -11.24 -23.63
N ASP A 99 -9.61 -9.97 -23.86
CA ASP A 99 -10.07 -9.48 -25.15
C ASP A 99 -8.99 -8.75 -25.97
N LYS A 100 -7.73 -8.73 -25.52
CA LYS A 100 -6.65 -7.93 -26.13
C LYS A 100 -5.30 -8.65 -26.07
N ASP A 101 -4.86 -9.21 -27.17
CA ASP A 101 -3.64 -10.06 -27.24
C ASP A 101 -2.35 -9.36 -26.81
N ARG A 102 -2.27 -8.03 -26.91
CA ARG A 102 -1.04 -7.27 -26.59
C ARG A 102 -1.18 -6.39 -25.34
N MET A 103 -2.23 -6.59 -24.56
CA MET A 103 -2.48 -5.81 -23.37
C MET A 103 -2.29 -6.68 -22.14
N PHE A 104 -1.36 -6.26 -21.27
CA PHE A 104 -1.03 -6.95 -20.03
C PHE A 104 -1.35 -6.05 -18.86
N PHE A 105 -1.83 -6.64 -17.80
CA PHE A 105 -2.17 -5.95 -16.56
C PHE A 105 -1.58 -6.64 -15.35
N ASP A 106 -1.38 -5.84 -14.31
CA ASP A 106 -1.12 -6.25 -12.95
C ASP A 106 -2.00 -5.37 -12.04
N LEU A 107 -3.13 -5.91 -11.58
CA LEU A 107 -4.22 -5.17 -10.97
C LEU A 107 -4.70 -5.80 -9.68
N GLY A 108 -5.20 -4.96 -8.75
CA GLY A 108 -5.94 -5.43 -7.57
C GLY A 108 -5.08 -6.00 -6.44
N TYR A 109 -3.83 -5.59 -6.32
CA TYR A 109 -2.86 -6.11 -5.35
C TYR A 109 -2.94 -5.46 -3.95
N GLY A 110 -3.92 -4.60 -3.70
CA GLY A 110 -4.10 -3.96 -2.38
C GLY A 110 -2.85 -3.22 -1.92
N GLY A 111 -2.49 -3.41 -0.66
CA GLY A 111 -1.28 -2.82 -0.05
C GLY A 111 0.03 -3.51 -0.40
N ASN A 112 0.01 -4.68 -1.07
CA ASN A 112 1.19 -5.49 -1.37
C ASN A 112 1.80 -5.22 -2.75
N GLY A 113 1.69 -3.98 -3.25
CA GLY A 113 2.07 -3.58 -4.60
C GLY A 113 3.52 -3.91 -4.96
N ILE A 114 4.49 -3.70 -4.04
CA ILE A 114 5.92 -3.98 -4.32
C ILE A 114 6.12 -5.47 -4.66
N THR A 115 5.60 -6.36 -3.83
CA THR A 115 5.72 -7.81 -4.03
C THR A 115 5.04 -8.26 -5.32
N PHE A 116 3.80 -7.86 -5.51
CA PHE A 116 3.02 -8.31 -6.66
C PHE A 116 3.48 -7.67 -7.97
N SER A 117 3.93 -6.43 -7.98
CA SER A 117 4.52 -5.82 -9.18
C SER A 117 5.80 -6.54 -9.62
N MET A 118 6.63 -7.02 -8.67
CA MET A 118 7.80 -7.82 -9.02
C MET A 118 7.41 -9.17 -9.61
N ILE A 119 6.44 -9.85 -9.00
CA ILE A 119 5.91 -11.12 -9.52
C ILE A 119 5.29 -10.90 -10.91
N GLY A 120 4.47 -9.86 -11.06
CA GLY A 120 3.81 -9.50 -12.31
C GLY A 120 4.80 -9.20 -13.43
N ALA A 121 5.84 -8.42 -13.14
CA ALA A 121 6.90 -8.15 -14.11
C ALA A 121 7.58 -9.44 -14.60
N GLN A 122 7.87 -10.38 -13.70
CA GLN A 122 8.47 -11.67 -14.07
C GLN A 122 7.53 -12.51 -14.95
N ILE A 123 6.24 -12.63 -14.57
CA ILE A 123 5.24 -13.39 -15.33
C ILE A 123 5.07 -12.79 -16.72
N ILE A 124 4.87 -11.47 -16.81
CA ILE A 124 4.66 -10.78 -18.08
C ILE A 124 5.90 -10.88 -18.98
N CYS A 125 7.10 -10.71 -18.40
CA CYS A 125 8.35 -10.82 -19.15
C CYS A 125 8.52 -12.22 -19.78
N LYS A 126 8.26 -13.28 -19.03
CA LYS A 126 8.29 -14.66 -19.56
C LYS A 126 7.24 -14.86 -20.65
N LYS A 127 6.03 -14.38 -20.44
CA LYS A 127 4.94 -14.48 -21.43
C LYS A 127 5.31 -13.81 -22.75
N LEU A 128 5.95 -12.64 -22.69
CA LEU A 128 6.46 -11.95 -23.89
C LEU A 128 7.57 -12.72 -24.61
N GLN A 129 8.30 -13.56 -23.89
CA GLN A 129 9.33 -14.46 -24.46
C GLN A 129 8.76 -15.79 -24.94
N GLY A 130 7.44 -16.01 -24.82
CA GLY A 130 6.81 -17.30 -25.15
C GLY A 130 7.05 -18.40 -24.12
N ILE A 131 7.47 -18.05 -22.90
CA ILE A 131 7.75 -18.98 -21.81
C ILE A 131 6.55 -18.98 -20.86
N ASP A 132 5.99 -20.15 -20.59
CA ASP A 132 4.94 -20.28 -19.57
C ASP A 132 5.52 -20.18 -18.16
N ASP A 133 4.77 -19.50 -17.28
CA ASP A 133 5.05 -19.42 -15.85
C ASP A 133 3.85 -19.97 -15.08
N GLU A 134 4.05 -21.02 -14.27
CA GLU A 134 2.98 -21.67 -13.50
C GLU A 134 2.21 -20.70 -12.60
N ARG A 135 2.87 -19.65 -12.12
CA ARG A 135 2.23 -18.59 -11.33
C ARG A 135 1.15 -17.85 -12.12
N GLY A 136 1.26 -17.81 -13.45
CA GLY A 136 0.24 -17.24 -14.33
C GLY A 136 -1.14 -17.88 -14.13
N ARG A 137 -1.21 -19.16 -13.76
CA ARG A 137 -2.47 -19.84 -13.47
C ARG A 137 -3.10 -19.39 -12.14
N ILE A 138 -2.26 -18.98 -11.19
CA ILE A 138 -2.71 -18.50 -9.88
C ILE A 138 -3.29 -17.08 -10.00
N PHE A 139 -2.68 -16.26 -10.83
CA PHE A 139 -3.01 -14.85 -10.96
C PHE A 139 -3.82 -14.50 -12.22
N GLY A 140 -4.09 -15.49 -13.07
CA GLY A 140 -4.76 -15.28 -14.37
C GLY A 140 -6.20 -14.79 -14.24
N TYR A 141 -6.68 -14.20 -15.33
CA TYR A 141 -8.05 -13.66 -15.43
C TYR A 141 -9.12 -14.75 -15.45
N GLU A 142 -8.78 -15.99 -15.72
CA GLU A 142 -9.68 -17.15 -15.70
C GLU A 142 -10.33 -17.35 -14.33
N ARG A 143 -9.71 -16.77 -13.28
CA ARG A 143 -10.31 -16.75 -11.93
C ARG A 143 -11.61 -15.94 -11.86
N ILE A 144 -11.84 -15.01 -12.78
CA ILE A 144 -13.05 -14.17 -12.79
C ILE A 144 -14.30 -15.03 -12.85
N GLU A 145 -14.27 -16.13 -13.61
CA GLU A 145 -15.40 -17.06 -13.70
C GLU A 145 -15.82 -17.68 -12.36
N LYS A 146 -14.92 -17.72 -11.37
CA LYS A 146 -15.21 -18.20 -10.03
C LYS A 146 -15.89 -17.17 -9.14
N TYR A 147 -16.03 -15.92 -9.59
CA TYR A 147 -16.60 -14.82 -8.82
C TYR A 147 -17.99 -14.40 -9.27
N TRP A 148 -18.44 -14.91 -10.39
CA TRP A 148 -19.76 -14.67 -11.00
C TRP A 148 -20.52 -15.99 -11.14
#